data_41d4d094b8266cac69852b567bba9048
#
_entry.id   41d4d094b8266cac69852b567bba9048
#
_cell.length_a   1.000
_cell.length_b   1.000
_cell.length_c   1.000
_cell.angle_alpha   90.00
_cell.angle_beta   90.00
_cell.angle_gamma   90.00
#
_symmetry.space_group_name_H-M   'P 1'
#
loop_
_entity.id
_entity.type
_entity.pdbx_description
1 polymer ?
#
loop_
_entity_poly.entity_id
_entity_poly.type
_entity_poly.pdbx_seq_one_letter_code
_entity_poly.pdbx_strand_id
1 'polypeptide(L)'
;MGLLQRELLRRAYNKRDDVNVDRLSRTLVDHPKYGSFARDVLIRSMWRRGRWKDVVDLCRQWPESDMHSLAERAIRHLERKHPPKKTYPSERPPERLGHVDWDAANLHGMWHQVEQRLWFRHPWGWCHWDMPAGWSLESTHPALIELAADVLLRPWVKEVMAPLTKGRKRGSRLGLAWSCGVDSTAAMLLLNDSTVLAYHERDVPSMLDHRNAMHLIMKVQSLGRDVIVIRSDHELIRTNDDKMIGFSTDYASGVHLILLADWLELAGVAFGVPIDNTWLQKGRRFRDFSQSNHWIAWKARFVEAGLDLVLPINHISEAGALRIVQASALASDVNSCMRGDGRRGCGRCWKCFHKNGPMGRPFDVSSHEISTFLSQRPLRTAQHALWALKNLGLEDLVPDLQPLLKEDLGWWESAFEPGFELIPDPWRAEVESRTRALLDVRGPDSPLVKVNLFAD
;
A
#
# COMPACT_ATOMS: atom_id res chain seq x y z
N MET A 1 -36.87 15.25 13.28
CA MET A 1 -36.78 14.79 11.86
C MET A 1 -35.33 14.89 11.32
N GLY A 2 -34.65 16.02 11.50
CA GLY A 2 -33.26 16.22 10.93
C GLY A 2 -32.16 15.26 11.40
N LEU A 3 -32.16 14.82 12.67
CA LEU A 3 -31.14 13.92 13.18
C LEU A 3 -31.19 12.53 12.50
N LEU A 4 -32.41 12.00 12.33
CA LEU A 4 -32.60 10.71 11.63
C LEU A 4 -32.16 10.80 10.16
N GLN A 5 -32.51 11.89 9.48
CA GLN A 5 -32.12 12.12 8.08
C GLN A 5 -30.60 12.29 7.94
N ARG A 6 -29.93 12.99 8.88
CA ARG A 6 -28.47 13.09 8.93
C ARG A 6 -27.81 11.71 9.07
N GLU A 7 -28.33 10.87 9.94
CA GLU A 7 -27.79 9.52 10.14
C GLU A 7 -28.02 8.62 8.92
N LEU A 8 -29.16 8.72 8.28
CA LEU A 8 -29.46 8.03 7.02
C LEU A 8 -28.53 8.51 5.89
N LEU A 9 -28.24 9.82 5.81
CA LEU A 9 -27.30 10.38 4.85
C LEU A 9 -25.88 9.83 5.08
N ARG A 10 -25.42 9.80 6.34
CA ARG A 10 -24.11 9.23 6.69
C ARG A 10 -23.99 7.76 6.27
N ARG A 11 -25.04 6.98 6.53
CA ARG A 11 -25.10 5.55 6.13
C ARG A 11 -25.09 5.37 4.61
N ALA A 12 -25.89 6.18 3.88
CA ALA A 12 -25.91 6.15 2.43
C ALA A 12 -24.53 6.48 1.84
N TYR A 13 -23.88 7.53 2.36
CA TYR A 13 -22.53 7.91 1.92
C TYR A 13 -21.48 6.80 2.16
N ASN A 14 -21.50 6.18 3.32
CA ASN A 14 -20.59 5.08 3.67
C ASN A 14 -20.83 3.82 2.82
N LYS A 15 -22.09 3.56 2.47
CA LYS A 15 -22.48 2.44 1.58
C LYS A 15 -22.28 2.73 0.08
N ARG A 16 -21.85 3.95 -0.28
CA ARG A 16 -21.74 4.42 -1.67
C ARG A 16 -23.09 4.39 -2.42
N ASP A 17 -24.18 4.58 -1.71
CA ASP A 17 -25.53 4.71 -2.27
C ASP A 17 -25.73 6.16 -2.75
N ASP A 18 -25.18 6.44 -3.93
CA ASP A 18 -25.13 7.80 -4.47
C ASP A 18 -26.51 8.40 -4.76
N VAL A 19 -27.52 7.57 -5.05
CA VAL A 19 -28.90 8.02 -5.27
C VAL A 19 -29.49 8.56 -3.96
N ASN A 20 -29.35 7.81 -2.87
CA ASN A 20 -29.82 8.26 -1.57
C ASN A 20 -28.95 9.40 -1.00
N VAL A 21 -27.65 9.45 -1.30
CA VAL A 21 -26.81 10.59 -0.93
C VAL A 21 -27.34 11.87 -1.59
N ASP A 22 -27.59 11.87 -2.89
CA ASP A 22 -28.10 13.04 -3.62
C ASP A 22 -29.47 13.49 -3.06
N ARG A 23 -30.38 12.55 -2.87
CA ARG A 23 -31.72 12.84 -2.34
C ARG A 23 -31.69 13.40 -0.92
N LEU A 24 -30.99 12.73 0.00
CA LEU A 24 -30.94 13.11 1.42
C LEU A 24 -30.14 14.40 1.65
N SER A 25 -29.04 14.59 0.92
CA SER A 25 -28.28 15.83 1.00
C SER A 25 -29.14 17.03 0.62
N ARG A 26 -29.81 16.97 -0.53
CA ARG A 26 -30.67 18.07 -1.01
C ARG A 26 -31.81 18.42 -0.05
N THR A 27 -32.34 17.46 0.72
CA THR A 27 -33.35 17.73 1.74
C THR A 27 -32.78 18.37 3.01
N LEU A 28 -31.47 18.31 3.21
CA LEU A 28 -30.80 18.78 4.42
C LEU A 28 -29.90 20.01 4.22
N VAL A 29 -29.58 20.41 2.98
CA VAL A 29 -28.61 21.50 2.71
C VAL A 29 -28.96 22.83 3.36
N ASP A 30 -30.25 23.11 3.56
CA ASP A 30 -30.75 24.34 4.20
C ASP A 30 -31.17 24.15 5.68
N HIS A 31 -30.88 22.96 6.24
CA HIS A 31 -31.26 22.69 7.63
C HIS A 31 -30.31 23.43 8.59
N PRO A 32 -30.79 24.28 9.55
CA PRO A 32 -29.96 25.15 10.37
C PRO A 32 -28.82 24.43 11.09
N LYS A 33 -29.07 23.22 11.58
CA LYS A 33 -28.09 22.43 12.36
C LYS A 33 -27.28 21.44 11.53
N TYR A 34 -27.80 20.97 10.40
CA TYR A 34 -27.19 19.85 9.65
C TYR A 34 -26.87 20.20 8.19
N GLY A 35 -27.12 21.43 7.77
CA GLY A 35 -26.92 21.89 6.39
C GLY A 35 -25.44 21.82 5.99
N SER A 36 -24.52 22.30 6.81
CA SER A 36 -23.10 22.21 6.55
C SER A 36 -22.64 20.78 6.31
N PHE A 37 -22.97 19.86 7.21
CA PHE A 37 -22.69 18.43 7.04
C PHE A 37 -23.24 17.87 5.72
N ALA A 38 -24.49 18.22 5.36
CA ALA A 38 -25.12 17.72 4.13
C ALA A 38 -24.45 18.26 2.86
N ARG A 39 -24.01 19.53 2.86
CA ARG A 39 -23.26 20.16 1.78
C ARG A 39 -21.92 19.47 1.58
N ASP A 40 -21.17 19.25 2.66
CA ASP A 40 -19.87 18.57 2.62
C ASP A 40 -19.97 17.15 2.07
N VAL A 41 -20.99 16.40 2.54
CA VAL A 41 -21.25 15.04 2.04
C VAL A 41 -21.59 15.04 0.55
N LEU A 42 -22.39 15.99 0.09
CA LEU A 42 -22.76 16.11 -1.32
C LEU A 42 -21.55 16.44 -2.19
N ILE A 43 -20.74 17.43 -1.78
CA ILE A 43 -19.50 17.82 -2.51
C ILE A 43 -18.53 16.63 -2.56
N ARG A 44 -18.29 15.94 -1.46
CA ARG A 44 -17.42 14.76 -1.41
C ARG A 44 -17.96 13.60 -2.27
N SER A 45 -19.27 13.44 -2.36
CA SER A 45 -19.90 12.44 -3.24
C SER A 45 -19.69 12.78 -4.71
N MET A 46 -19.87 14.05 -5.10
CA MET A 46 -19.60 14.53 -6.45
C MET A 46 -18.11 14.35 -6.81
N TRP A 47 -17.20 14.70 -5.89
CA TRP A 47 -15.78 14.45 -6.05
C TRP A 47 -15.47 12.96 -6.30
N ARG A 48 -16.00 12.08 -5.47
CA ARG A 48 -15.79 10.62 -5.58
C ARG A 48 -16.25 10.06 -6.93
N ARG A 49 -17.30 10.64 -7.52
CA ARG A 49 -17.88 10.27 -8.83
C ARG A 49 -17.19 10.94 -10.02
N GLY A 50 -16.12 11.72 -9.81
CA GLY A 50 -15.42 12.44 -10.88
C GLY A 50 -16.23 13.59 -11.50
N ARG A 51 -17.29 14.05 -10.84
CA ARG A 51 -18.15 15.14 -11.30
C ARG A 51 -17.55 16.51 -10.97
N TRP A 52 -16.37 16.78 -11.55
CA TRP A 52 -15.54 17.93 -11.19
C TRP A 52 -16.25 19.27 -11.37
N LYS A 53 -17.05 19.41 -12.44
CA LYS A 53 -17.84 20.63 -12.66
C LYS A 53 -18.82 20.86 -11.52
N ASP A 54 -19.56 19.82 -11.12
CA ASP A 54 -20.52 19.94 -10.02
C ASP A 54 -19.84 20.29 -8.67
N VAL A 55 -18.64 19.76 -8.42
CA VAL A 55 -17.85 20.13 -7.22
C VAL A 55 -17.56 21.62 -7.22
N VAL A 56 -17.10 22.19 -8.35
CA VAL A 56 -16.80 23.62 -8.47
C VAL A 56 -18.08 24.45 -8.26
N ASP A 57 -19.16 24.06 -8.92
CA ASP A 57 -20.44 24.79 -8.87
C ASP A 57 -21.04 24.76 -7.46
N LEU A 58 -21.02 23.63 -6.76
CA LEU A 58 -21.48 23.51 -5.38
C LEU A 58 -20.61 24.29 -4.38
N CYS A 59 -19.29 24.29 -4.53
CA CYS A 59 -18.41 25.11 -3.70
C CYS A 59 -18.60 26.61 -3.94
N ARG A 60 -18.94 27.01 -5.16
CA ARG A 60 -19.32 28.43 -5.44
C ARG A 60 -20.67 28.79 -4.83
N GLN A 61 -21.61 27.86 -4.85
CA GLN A 61 -22.95 28.05 -4.25
C GLN A 61 -22.87 28.15 -2.71
N TRP A 62 -21.90 27.47 -2.08
CA TRP A 62 -21.71 27.44 -0.63
C TRP A 62 -20.28 27.82 -0.24
N PRO A 63 -19.92 29.11 -0.34
CA PRO A 63 -18.56 29.61 -0.09
C PRO A 63 -18.11 29.45 1.38
N GLU A 64 -19.03 29.23 2.29
CA GLU A 64 -18.75 28.95 3.71
C GLU A 64 -18.34 27.50 3.99
N SER A 65 -18.38 26.62 2.99
CA SER A 65 -17.94 25.23 3.17
C SER A 65 -16.41 25.13 3.20
N ASP A 66 -15.87 24.25 4.06
CA ASP A 66 -14.42 23.99 4.14
C ASP A 66 -13.87 23.19 2.93
N MET A 67 -14.64 23.12 1.84
CA MET A 67 -14.31 22.30 0.66
C MET A 67 -13.54 23.06 -0.44
N HIS A 68 -13.00 24.24 -0.18
CA HIS A 68 -12.25 25.06 -1.15
C HIS A 68 -11.09 24.31 -1.80
N SER A 69 -10.36 23.51 -1.01
CA SER A 69 -9.26 22.69 -1.53
C SER A 69 -9.73 21.63 -2.54
N LEU A 70 -10.94 21.11 -2.40
CA LEU A 70 -11.54 20.21 -3.39
C LEU A 70 -11.96 20.96 -4.64
N ALA A 71 -12.51 22.17 -4.51
CA ALA A 71 -12.86 23.03 -5.65
C ALA A 71 -11.62 23.39 -6.49
N GLU A 72 -10.53 23.82 -5.85
CA GLU A 72 -9.27 24.09 -6.54
C GLU A 72 -8.71 22.85 -7.26
N ARG A 73 -8.81 21.70 -6.63
CA ARG A 73 -8.39 20.44 -7.26
C ARG A 73 -9.31 20.07 -8.42
N ALA A 74 -10.62 20.28 -8.30
CA ALA A 74 -11.58 20.05 -9.38
C ALA A 74 -11.34 20.99 -10.57
N ILE A 75 -11.02 22.27 -10.31
CA ILE A 75 -10.61 23.24 -11.35
C ILE A 75 -9.37 22.71 -12.07
N ARG A 76 -8.34 22.30 -11.32
CA ARG A 76 -7.14 21.71 -11.92
C ARG A 76 -7.44 20.46 -12.75
N HIS A 77 -8.45 19.66 -12.40
CA HIS A 77 -8.91 18.53 -13.23
C HIS A 77 -9.63 18.99 -14.50
N LEU A 78 -10.43 20.05 -14.45
CA LEU A 78 -11.14 20.60 -15.59
C LEU A 78 -10.21 21.37 -16.56
N GLU A 79 -9.25 22.12 -16.00
CA GLU A 79 -8.24 22.87 -16.75
C GLU A 79 -7.15 21.99 -17.35
N ARG A 80 -6.94 20.81 -16.80
CA ARG A 80 -6.17 19.80 -17.49
C ARG A 80 -6.89 19.49 -18.80
N LYS A 81 -6.57 20.25 -19.86
CA LYS A 81 -6.58 19.68 -21.20
C LYS A 81 -5.89 18.34 -21.03
N HIS A 82 -6.62 17.22 -21.18
CA HIS A 82 -6.08 15.90 -20.94
C HIS A 82 -4.67 15.89 -21.53
N PRO A 83 -3.59 15.82 -20.72
CA PRO A 83 -2.35 15.41 -21.31
C PRO A 83 -2.72 14.11 -22.02
N PRO A 84 -2.32 13.91 -23.27
CA PRO A 84 -2.64 12.69 -24.00
C PRO A 84 -2.39 11.59 -22.98
N LYS A 85 -3.38 10.70 -22.74
CA LYS A 85 -3.22 9.58 -21.80
C LYS A 85 -1.81 9.13 -22.06
N LYS A 86 -0.89 9.26 -21.11
CA LYS A 86 0.43 8.68 -21.25
C LYS A 86 0.12 7.20 -21.37
N THR A 87 -0.18 6.76 -22.57
CA THR A 87 -0.25 5.37 -22.94
C THR A 87 1.19 4.92 -22.77
N TYR A 88 1.50 4.44 -21.58
CA TYR A 88 2.71 3.69 -21.39
C TYR A 88 2.56 2.49 -22.30
N PRO A 89 3.48 2.27 -23.25
CA PRO A 89 3.42 1.11 -24.11
C PRO A 89 3.55 -0.11 -23.19
N SER A 90 2.41 -0.70 -22.82
CA SER A 90 2.41 -2.08 -22.33
C SER A 90 2.90 -2.94 -23.48
N GLU A 91 3.75 -3.89 -23.23
CA GLU A 91 4.06 -4.91 -24.21
C GLU A 91 2.75 -5.55 -24.70
N ARG A 92 2.65 -5.81 -25.99
CA ARG A 92 1.50 -6.49 -26.54
C ARG A 92 1.75 -8.01 -26.46
N PRO A 93 0.71 -8.76 -26.13
CA PRO A 93 0.85 -10.21 -26.20
C PRO A 93 1.19 -10.64 -27.64
N PRO A 94 1.84 -11.79 -27.82
CA PRO A 94 2.13 -12.33 -29.15
C PRO A 94 0.87 -12.48 -29.99
N GLU A 95 0.95 -12.19 -31.29
CA GLU A 95 -0.18 -12.27 -32.23
C GLU A 95 -0.90 -13.64 -32.20
N ARG A 96 -0.18 -14.71 -31.84
CA ARG A 96 -0.75 -16.07 -31.70
C ARG A 96 -1.83 -16.19 -30.61
N LEU A 97 -1.93 -15.26 -29.65
CA LEU A 97 -3.04 -15.22 -28.68
C LEU A 97 -4.34 -14.67 -29.30
N GLY A 98 -4.25 -14.06 -30.48
CA GLY A 98 -5.41 -13.49 -31.15
C GLY A 98 -6.10 -12.38 -30.36
N HIS A 99 -7.37 -12.16 -30.69
CA HIS A 99 -8.23 -11.23 -29.96
C HIS A 99 -8.89 -11.98 -28.79
N VAL A 100 -8.69 -11.47 -27.57
CA VAL A 100 -9.34 -11.97 -26.36
C VAL A 100 -10.18 -10.87 -25.76
N ASP A 101 -11.49 -11.05 -25.73
CA ASP A 101 -12.38 -10.16 -25.03
C ASP A 101 -12.30 -10.37 -23.52
N TRP A 102 -12.43 -9.28 -22.77
CA TRP A 102 -12.52 -9.36 -21.33
C TRP A 102 -13.84 -10.04 -20.90
N ASP A 103 -13.73 -11.07 -20.08
CA ASP A 103 -14.89 -11.76 -19.50
C ASP A 103 -14.69 -11.96 -18.00
N ALA A 104 -15.42 -11.18 -17.18
CA ALA A 104 -15.37 -11.29 -15.74
C ALA A 104 -15.94 -12.59 -15.19
N ALA A 105 -16.80 -13.29 -15.96
CA ALA A 105 -17.36 -14.60 -15.56
C ALA A 105 -16.37 -15.74 -15.79
N ASN A 106 -15.35 -15.52 -16.63
CA ASN A 106 -14.32 -16.51 -16.96
C ASN A 106 -12.92 -15.97 -16.62
N LEU A 107 -12.68 -15.65 -15.34
CA LEU A 107 -11.38 -15.09 -14.92
C LEU A 107 -10.20 -16.00 -15.25
N HIS A 108 -10.38 -17.32 -15.20
CA HIS A 108 -9.31 -18.25 -15.55
C HIS A 108 -8.92 -18.16 -17.03
N GLY A 109 -9.91 -18.02 -17.92
CA GLY A 109 -9.69 -17.82 -19.37
C GLY A 109 -9.04 -16.48 -19.74
N MET A 110 -8.87 -15.57 -18.78
CA MET A 110 -8.17 -14.30 -18.99
C MET A 110 -6.65 -14.40 -18.80
N TRP A 111 -6.16 -15.56 -18.37
CA TRP A 111 -4.73 -15.79 -18.15
C TRP A 111 -4.19 -16.74 -19.23
N HIS A 112 -3.07 -16.39 -19.83
CA HIS A 112 -2.47 -17.11 -20.93
C HIS A 112 -0.97 -17.24 -20.74
N GLN A 113 -0.47 -18.45 -20.74
CA GLN A 113 0.96 -18.69 -20.71
C GLN A 113 1.50 -18.85 -22.13
N VAL A 114 2.56 -18.10 -22.44
CA VAL A 114 3.30 -18.20 -23.69
C VAL A 114 4.78 -18.32 -23.34
N GLU A 115 5.31 -19.55 -23.49
CA GLU A 115 6.67 -19.88 -23.03
C GLU A 115 6.82 -19.63 -21.51
N GLN A 116 7.76 -18.81 -21.09
CA GLN A 116 7.98 -18.45 -19.69
C GLN A 116 7.23 -17.17 -19.28
N ARG A 117 6.40 -16.61 -20.17
CA ARG A 117 5.66 -15.40 -19.86
C ARG A 117 4.18 -15.67 -19.63
N LEU A 118 3.67 -15.22 -18.50
CA LEU A 118 2.27 -15.21 -18.16
C LEU A 118 1.65 -13.87 -18.55
N TRP A 119 0.57 -13.90 -19.32
CA TRP A 119 -0.21 -12.75 -19.75
C TRP A 119 -1.56 -12.74 -19.06
N PHE A 120 -1.99 -11.59 -18.62
CA PHE A 120 -3.32 -11.37 -18.05
C PHE A 120 -4.08 -10.33 -18.85
N ARG A 121 -5.22 -10.75 -19.44
CA ARG A 121 -6.18 -9.86 -20.06
C ARG A 121 -7.04 -9.23 -18.97
N HIS A 122 -6.95 -7.92 -18.79
CA HIS A 122 -7.80 -7.14 -17.90
C HIS A 122 -8.71 -6.20 -18.69
N PRO A 123 -9.75 -5.54 -18.11
CA PRO A 123 -10.76 -4.76 -18.87
C PRO A 123 -10.17 -3.71 -19.81
N TRP A 124 -8.98 -3.20 -19.53
CA TRP A 124 -8.37 -2.09 -20.27
C TRP A 124 -7.16 -2.48 -21.12
N GLY A 125 -6.72 -3.72 -21.08
CA GLY A 125 -5.53 -4.16 -21.84
C GLY A 125 -4.92 -5.42 -21.28
N TRP A 126 -3.61 -5.50 -21.35
CA TRP A 126 -2.82 -6.63 -20.94
C TRP A 126 -1.74 -6.20 -19.95
N CYS A 127 -1.37 -7.11 -19.07
CA CYS A 127 -0.12 -7.06 -18.31
C CYS A 127 0.53 -8.43 -18.28
N HIS A 128 1.80 -8.51 -17.87
CA HIS A 128 2.56 -9.74 -17.93
C HIS A 128 3.46 -9.95 -16.72
N TRP A 129 3.92 -11.20 -16.56
CA TRP A 129 4.97 -11.64 -15.63
C TRP A 129 5.92 -12.57 -16.34
N ASP A 130 7.22 -12.37 -16.19
CA ASP A 130 8.24 -13.34 -16.60
C ASP A 130 8.36 -14.38 -15.49
N MET A 131 7.84 -15.58 -15.73
CA MET A 131 7.71 -16.65 -14.75
C MET A 131 8.97 -17.53 -14.74
N PRO A 132 9.34 -18.13 -13.59
CA PRO A 132 10.50 -19.00 -13.51
C PRO A 132 10.35 -20.27 -14.37
N ALA A 133 11.46 -20.84 -14.80
CA ALA A 133 11.46 -22.12 -15.49
C ALA A 133 10.83 -23.21 -14.62
N GLY A 134 10.00 -24.05 -15.22
CA GLY A 134 9.27 -25.13 -14.54
C GLY A 134 7.97 -24.70 -13.86
N TRP A 135 7.63 -23.42 -13.83
CA TRP A 135 6.29 -22.98 -13.46
C TRP A 135 5.32 -23.16 -14.64
N SER A 136 4.08 -23.52 -14.35
CA SER A 136 3.01 -23.67 -15.34
C SER A 136 1.69 -23.12 -14.82
N LEU A 137 0.98 -22.38 -15.68
CA LEU A 137 -0.38 -21.91 -15.41
C LEU A 137 -1.33 -23.11 -15.20
N GLU A 138 -1.18 -24.17 -15.99
CA GLU A 138 -2.02 -25.37 -15.92
C GLU A 138 -1.91 -26.08 -14.57
N SER A 139 -0.71 -26.05 -13.95
CA SER A 139 -0.48 -26.65 -12.63
C SER A 139 -0.84 -25.73 -11.47
N THR A 140 -1.20 -24.47 -11.74
CA THR A 140 -1.58 -23.49 -10.72
C THR A 140 -3.07 -23.60 -10.38
N HIS A 141 -3.39 -23.81 -9.11
CA HIS A 141 -4.79 -23.99 -8.68
C HIS A 141 -5.65 -22.76 -9.01
N PRO A 142 -6.88 -22.93 -9.52
CA PRO A 142 -7.76 -21.83 -9.92
C PRO A 142 -7.97 -20.74 -8.84
N ALA A 143 -8.06 -21.13 -7.57
CA ALA A 143 -8.19 -20.17 -6.46
C ALA A 143 -7.06 -19.13 -6.41
N LEU A 144 -5.84 -19.47 -6.82
CA LEU A 144 -4.71 -18.54 -6.85
C LEU A 144 -4.83 -17.56 -8.00
N ILE A 145 -5.31 -18.02 -9.14
CA ILE A 145 -5.58 -17.21 -10.33
C ILE A 145 -6.71 -16.19 -10.03
N GLU A 146 -7.78 -16.66 -9.39
CA GLU A 146 -8.91 -15.84 -8.97
C GLU A 146 -8.49 -14.81 -7.90
N LEU A 147 -7.69 -15.23 -6.89
CA LEU A 147 -7.15 -14.33 -5.88
C LEU A 147 -6.22 -13.27 -6.51
N ALA A 148 -5.37 -13.67 -7.46
CA ALA A 148 -4.49 -12.75 -8.17
C ALA A 148 -5.30 -11.68 -8.95
N ALA A 149 -6.36 -12.09 -9.65
CA ALA A 149 -7.27 -11.17 -10.34
C ALA A 149 -7.98 -10.24 -9.35
N ASP A 150 -8.43 -10.75 -8.20
CA ASP A 150 -9.06 -9.94 -7.15
C ASP A 150 -8.09 -8.91 -6.58
N VAL A 151 -6.87 -9.31 -6.24
CA VAL A 151 -5.82 -8.39 -5.75
C VAL A 151 -5.50 -7.29 -6.77
N LEU A 152 -5.54 -7.60 -8.05
CA LEU A 152 -5.27 -6.64 -9.12
C LEU A 152 -6.45 -5.71 -9.42
N LEU A 153 -7.69 -6.21 -9.40
CA LEU A 153 -8.84 -5.52 -9.99
C LEU A 153 -9.93 -5.09 -9.02
N ARG A 154 -9.91 -5.51 -7.74
CA ARG A 154 -10.95 -5.20 -6.73
C ARG A 154 -11.41 -3.73 -6.68
N PRO A 155 -10.55 -2.71 -6.87
CA PRO A 155 -11.01 -1.33 -6.82
C PRO A 155 -12.04 -0.97 -7.90
N TRP A 156 -12.09 -1.73 -8.99
CA TRP A 156 -12.86 -1.38 -10.19
C TRP A 156 -13.85 -2.46 -10.65
N VAL A 157 -13.51 -3.74 -10.45
CA VAL A 157 -14.27 -4.90 -10.93
C VAL A 157 -14.80 -5.67 -9.73
N LYS A 158 -16.12 -5.67 -9.54
CA LYS A 158 -16.74 -6.34 -8.37
C LYS A 158 -16.80 -7.86 -8.54
N GLU A 159 -16.88 -8.33 -9.74
CA GLU A 159 -17.00 -9.73 -10.12
C GLU A 159 -15.81 -10.56 -9.61
N VAL A 160 -14.62 -9.97 -9.52
CA VAL A 160 -13.43 -10.66 -8.96
C VAL A 160 -13.57 -11.02 -7.48
N MET A 161 -14.55 -10.44 -6.77
CA MET A 161 -14.85 -10.78 -5.38
C MET A 161 -15.80 -11.97 -5.21
N ALA A 162 -16.18 -12.66 -6.30
CA ALA A 162 -16.95 -13.89 -6.24
C ALA A 162 -16.21 -14.96 -5.41
N PRO A 163 -16.92 -15.94 -4.82
CA PRO A 163 -16.29 -17.03 -4.06
C PRO A 163 -15.19 -17.74 -4.87
N LEU A 164 -14.06 -18.06 -4.23
CA LEU A 164 -12.95 -18.73 -4.88
C LEU A 164 -13.21 -20.23 -5.05
N THR A 165 -12.55 -20.80 -6.04
CA THR A 165 -12.53 -22.25 -6.24
C THR A 165 -11.92 -22.93 -5.01
N LYS A 166 -12.61 -23.95 -4.47
CA LYS A 166 -12.17 -24.66 -3.26
C LYS A 166 -11.20 -25.80 -3.60
N GLY A 167 -10.53 -26.30 -2.56
CA GLY A 167 -9.78 -27.56 -2.64
C GLY A 167 -8.27 -27.39 -2.90
N ARG A 168 -7.73 -26.18 -2.88
CA ARG A 168 -6.29 -25.99 -2.94
C ARG A 168 -5.60 -26.69 -1.76
N LYS A 169 -4.61 -27.51 -2.04
CA LYS A 169 -3.74 -28.10 -1.01
C LYS A 169 -2.77 -27.03 -0.50
N ARG A 170 -2.84 -26.74 0.79
CA ARG A 170 -1.92 -25.78 1.44
C ARG A 170 -0.50 -26.34 1.44
N GLY A 171 0.48 -25.50 1.12
CA GLY A 171 1.88 -25.81 1.26
C GLY A 171 2.41 -25.68 2.69
N SER A 172 3.73 -25.59 2.84
CA SER A 172 4.41 -25.51 4.14
C SER A 172 5.31 -24.28 4.28
N ARG A 173 5.67 -23.61 3.19
CA ARG A 173 6.63 -22.51 3.15
C ARG A 173 5.92 -21.16 3.24
N LEU A 174 6.65 -20.12 3.64
CA LEU A 174 6.23 -18.73 3.57
C LEU A 174 6.94 -18.02 2.42
N GLY A 175 6.21 -17.18 1.68
CA GLY A 175 6.80 -16.27 0.70
C GLY A 175 6.70 -14.83 1.18
N LEU A 176 7.76 -14.03 1.08
CA LEU A 176 7.75 -12.60 1.40
C LEU A 176 7.85 -11.76 0.12
N ALA A 177 6.89 -10.85 -0.09
CA ALA A 177 6.99 -9.80 -1.09
C ALA A 177 8.07 -8.79 -0.66
N TRP A 178 9.30 -9.04 -1.12
CA TRP A 178 10.49 -8.34 -0.66
C TRP A 178 10.92 -7.25 -1.64
N SER A 179 10.71 -6.00 -1.27
CA SER A 179 11.03 -4.84 -2.11
C SER A 179 12.48 -4.33 -1.95
N CYS A 180 13.32 -5.00 -1.19
CA CYS A 180 14.68 -4.55 -0.81
C CYS A 180 14.73 -3.23 -0.03
N GLY A 181 13.59 -2.68 0.37
CA GLY A 181 13.50 -1.51 1.25
C GLY A 181 13.60 -1.88 2.73
N VAL A 182 13.72 -0.87 3.60
CA VAL A 182 13.87 -1.06 5.06
C VAL A 182 12.75 -1.93 5.63
N ASP A 183 11.48 -1.63 5.34
CA ASP A 183 10.35 -2.33 5.95
C ASP A 183 10.32 -3.81 5.56
N SER A 184 10.46 -4.11 4.27
CA SER A 184 10.46 -5.49 3.79
C SER A 184 11.73 -6.25 4.22
N THR A 185 12.85 -5.56 4.43
CA THR A 185 14.07 -6.19 4.95
C THR A 185 13.97 -6.43 6.46
N ALA A 186 13.35 -5.52 7.22
CA ALA A 186 13.02 -5.80 8.62
C ALA A 186 12.10 -7.02 8.75
N ALA A 187 11.08 -7.13 7.89
CA ALA A 187 10.22 -8.31 7.82
C ALA A 187 11.01 -9.59 7.54
N MET A 188 11.94 -9.55 6.57
CA MET A 188 12.84 -10.67 6.25
C MET A 188 13.68 -11.11 7.46
N LEU A 189 14.22 -10.16 8.20
CA LEU A 189 15.08 -10.42 9.38
C LEU A 189 14.32 -11.04 10.54
N LEU A 190 13.01 -10.82 10.63
CA LEU A 190 12.15 -11.41 11.67
C LEU A 190 11.57 -12.77 11.26
N LEU A 191 11.56 -13.11 9.98
CA LEU A 191 11.04 -14.36 9.46
C LEU A 191 12.13 -15.44 9.38
N ASN A 192 11.70 -16.70 9.40
CA ASN A 192 12.56 -17.86 9.25
C ASN A 192 13.38 -17.80 7.96
N ASP A 193 14.60 -18.35 8.02
CA ASP A 193 15.53 -18.31 6.90
C ASP A 193 15.08 -19.17 5.70
N SER A 194 14.17 -20.12 5.90
CA SER A 194 13.51 -20.87 4.83
C SER A 194 12.43 -20.07 4.07
N THR A 195 12.09 -18.85 4.51
CA THR A 195 11.15 -17.98 3.80
C THR A 195 11.69 -17.61 2.44
N VAL A 196 10.90 -17.87 1.39
CA VAL A 196 11.21 -17.46 0.02
C VAL A 196 11.07 -15.96 -0.11
N LEU A 197 12.06 -15.29 -0.64
CA LEU A 197 12.02 -13.85 -0.93
C LEU A 197 11.69 -13.66 -2.40
N ALA A 198 10.67 -12.87 -2.70
CA ALA A 198 10.31 -12.59 -4.09
C ALA A 198 10.36 -11.07 -4.35
N TYR A 199 11.24 -10.68 -5.26
CA TYR A 199 11.42 -9.31 -5.69
C TYR A 199 10.63 -9.04 -6.97
N HIS A 200 9.80 -8.01 -6.96
CA HIS A 200 9.12 -7.52 -8.15
C HIS A 200 10.03 -6.53 -8.89
N GLU A 201 10.59 -6.95 -10.01
CA GLU A 201 11.28 -6.08 -10.95
C GLU A 201 10.25 -5.39 -11.85
N ARG A 202 10.13 -4.07 -11.72
CA ARG A 202 9.12 -3.28 -12.42
C ARG A 202 9.48 -3.08 -13.88
N ASP A 203 8.68 -3.61 -14.78
CA ASP A 203 8.81 -3.39 -16.21
C ASP A 203 7.93 -2.22 -16.67
N VAL A 204 8.18 -1.05 -16.10
CA VAL A 204 7.40 0.17 -16.37
C VAL A 204 8.33 1.36 -16.55
N PRO A 205 7.98 2.33 -17.43
CA PRO A 205 8.75 3.56 -17.54
C PRO A 205 8.75 4.31 -16.21
N SER A 206 9.88 4.31 -15.53
CA SER A 206 10.03 4.96 -14.23
C SER A 206 11.43 5.52 -14.04
N MET A 207 11.59 6.41 -13.04
CA MET A 207 12.91 6.87 -12.60
C MET A 207 13.58 5.91 -11.61
N LEU A 208 13.07 4.69 -11.49
CA LEU A 208 13.60 3.71 -10.55
C LEU A 208 14.84 3.06 -11.14
N ASP A 209 15.83 2.88 -10.28
CA ASP A 209 17.06 2.18 -10.60
C ASP A 209 17.11 0.87 -9.79
N HIS A 210 16.87 -0.24 -10.46
CA HIS A 210 16.84 -1.55 -9.82
C HIS A 210 18.23 -2.06 -9.39
N ARG A 211 19.33 -1.42 -9.82
CA ARG A 211 20.68 -1.81 -9.42
C ARG A 211 20.88 -1.78 -7.90
N ASN A 212 20.24 -0.85 -7.20
CA ASN A 212 20.27 -0.82 -5.73
C ASN A 212 19.66 -2.10 -5.12
N ALA A 213 18.53 -2.56 -5.65
CA ALA A 213 17.90 -3.80 -5.22
C ALA A 213 18.76 -5.01 -5.61
N MET A 214 19.25 -5.06 -6.85
CA MET A 214 20.07 -6.18 -7.33
C MET A 214 21.34 -6.38 -6.50
N HIS A 215 21.98 -5.28 -6.04
CA HIS A 215 23.11 -5.39 -5.13
C HIS A 215 22.72 -6.10 -3.81
N LEU A 216 21.62 -5.69 -3.19
CA LEU A 216 21.14 -6.32 -1.95
C LEU A 216 20.66 -7.76 -2.19
N ILE A 217 20.03 -8.04 -3.33
CA ILE A 217 19.62 -9.41 -3.72
C ILE A 217 20.82 -10.33 -3.77
N MET A 218 21.88 -9.96 -4.51
CA MET A 218 23.12 -10.75 -4.60
C MET A 218 23.75 -10.96 -3.22
N LYS A 219 23.75 -9.93 -2.37
CA LYS A 219 24.26 -10.04 -1.01
C LYS A 219 23.46 -11.05 -0.20
N VAL A 220 22.13 -10.98 -0.23
CA VAL A 220 21.23 -11.87 0.52
C VAL A 220 21.30 -13.31 -0.01
N GLN A 221 21.42 -13.50 -1.33
CA GLN A 221 21.68 -14.81 -1.94
C GLN A 221 23.03 -15.39 -1.49
N SER A 222 24.07 -14.57 -1.39
CA SER A 222 25.38 -15.03 -0.89
C SER A 222 25.36 -15.46 0.58
N LEU A 223 24.33 -15.04 1.32
CA LEU A 223 24.05 -15.49 2.69
C LEU A 223 23.16 -16.75 2.74
N GLY A 224 22.90 -17.38 1.59
CA GLY A 224 22.15 -18.63 1.48
C GLY A 224 20.62 -18.48 1.45
N ARG A 225 20.10 -17.25 1.27
CA ARG A 225 18.63 -17.03 1.17
C ARG A 225 18.12 -17.36 -0.24
N ASP A 226 16.95 -17.94 -0.30
CA ASP A 226 16.20 -18.22 -1.55
C ASP A 226 15.53 -16.93 -2.04
N VAL A 227 16.01 -16.37 -3.15
CA VAL A 227 15.50 -15.11 -3.72
C VAL A 227 15.11 -15.31 -5.18
N ILE A 228 13.85 -15.00 -5.50
CA ILE A 228 13.29 -15.03 -6.85
C ILE A 228 13.05 -13.60 -7.33
N VAL A 229 13.43 -13.31 -8.56
CA VAL A 229 13.17 -12.04 -9.23
C VAL A 229 12.09 -12.25 -10.29
N ILE A 230 11.01 -11.52 -10.22
CA ILE A 230 9.89 -11.58 -11.17
C ILE A 230 9.71 -10.22 -11.82
N ARG A 231 9.94 -10.15 -13.13
CA ARG A 231 9.69 -8.95 -13.93
C ARG A 231 8.22 -8.87 -14.33
N SER A 232 7.61 -7.69 -14.19
CA SER A 232 6.19 -7.47 -14.51
C SER A 232 5.85 -5.99 -14.69
N ASP A 233 4.86 -5.71 -15.53
CA ASP A 233 4.31 -4.39 -15.79
C ASP A 233 2.92 -4.16 -15.16
N HIS A 234 2.43 -5.05 -14.30
CA HIS A 234 1.06 -5.01 -13.75
C HIS A 234 0.69 -3.72 -13.02
N GLU A 235 1.66 -2.91 -12.58
CA GLU A 235 1.42 -1.60 -12.00
C GLU A 235 0.77 -0.61 -12.99
N LEU A 236 0.84 -0.89 -14.31
CA LEU A 236 0.19 -0.09 -15.34
C LEU A 236 -1.33 -0.19 -15.26
N ILE A 237 -1.90 -1.26 -14.69
CA ILE A 237 -3.35 -1.41 -14.49
C ILE A 237 -3.93 -0.16 -13.80
N ARG A 238 -3.23 0.37 -12.80
CA ARG A 238 -3.68 1.53 -12.03
C ARG A 238 -3.80 2.81 -12.86
N THR A 239 -3.06 2.93 -13.95
CA THR A 239 -3.07 4.13 -14.80
C THR A 239 -4.38 4.30 -15.58
N ASN A 240 -5.16 3.21 -15.69
CA ASN A 240 -6.48 3.27 -16.33
C ASN A 240 -7.53 4.04 -15.52
N ASP A 241 -7.25 4.34 -14.24
CA ASP A 241 -8.08 5.18 -13.35
C ASP A 241 -7.44 6.58 -13.16
N ASP A 242 -6.74 7.08 -14.17
CA ASP A 242 -6.01 8.36 -14.16
C ASP A 242 -5.06 8.54 -12.96
N LYS A 243 -4.65 7.44 -12.34
CA LYS A 243 -3.68 7.44 -11.24
C LYS A 243 -2.27 7.26 -11.78
N MET A 244 -1.31 7.65 -10.96
CA MET A 244 0.10 7.37 -11.24
C MET A 244 0.36 5.85 -11.24
N ILE A 245 1.39 5.41 -11.98
CA ILE A 245 1.91 4.04 -11.91
C ILE A 245 2.08 3.62 -10.45
N GLY A 246 1.67 2.43 -10.12
CA GLY A 246 1.76 1.86 -8.79
C GLY A 246 0.78 0.71 -8.56
N PHE A 247 0.82 0.13 -7.39
CA PHE A 247 -0.03 -0.99 -7.04
C PHE A 247 -1.50 -0.60 -6.93
N SER A 248 -2.38 -1.44 -7.46
CA SER A 248 -3.84 -1.24 -7.46
C SER A 248 -4.44 -1.43 -6.07
N THR A 249 -3.92 -2.39 -5.31
CA THR A 249 -4.26 -2.65 -3.90
C THR A 249 -2.98 -2.78 -3.08
N ASP A 250 -3.10 -2.83 -1.76
CA ASP A 250 -1.96 -2.97 -0.84
C ASP A 250 -1.20 -4.30 -1.06
N TYR A 251 -1.90 -5.34 -1.52
CA TYR A 251 -1.33 -6.67 -1.74
C TYR A 251 -0.94 -6.96 -3.19
N ALA A 252 -1.17 -6.04 -4.12
CA ALA A 252 -0.76 -6.19 -5.51
C ALA A 252 0.77 -6.27 -5.67
N SER A 253 1.52 -5.73 -4.70
CA SER A 253 2.98 -5.86 -4.66
C SER A 253 3.49 -7.30 -4.52
N GLY A 254 2.65 -8.24 -4.11
CA GLY A 254 2.99 -9.67 -3.95
C GLY A 254 2.20 -10.60 -4.84
N VAL A 255 1.51 -10.10 -5.87
CA VAL A 255 0.68 -10.92 -6.76
C VAL A 255 1.46 -12.06 -7.41
N HIS A 256 2.73 -11.85 -7.70
CA HIS A 256 3.62 -12.90 -8.24
C HIS A 256 3.81 -14.07 -7.26
N LEU A 257 3.84 -13.82 -5.94
CA LEU A 257 3.88 -14.91 -4.95
C LEU A 257 2.57 -15.69 -4.90
N ILE A 258 1.43 -15.01 -5.10
CA ILE A 258 0.13 -15.71 -5.21
C ILE A 258 0.15 -16.65 -6.40
N LEU A 259 0.62 -16.20 -7.56
CA LEU A 259 0.73 -17.00 -8.79
C LEU A 259 1.74 -18.15 -8.66
N LEU A 260 2.79 -17.97 -7.87
CA LEU A 260 3.85 -18.98 -7.65
C LEU A 260 3.53 -19.90 -6.47
N ALA A 261 2.42 -19.73 -5.77
CA ALA A 261 2.21 -20.35 -4.47
C ALA A 261 2.19 -21.88 -4.50
N ASP A 262 1.68 -22.50 -5.56
CA ASP A 262 1.73 -23.97 -5.69
C ASP A 262 3.14 -24.46 -6.07
N TRP A 263 3.79 -23.80 -7.00
CA TRP A 263 5.14 -24.15 -7.44
C TRP A 263 6.18 -24.02 -6.31
N LEU A 264 5.97 -23.06 -5.40
CA LEU A 264 6.81 -22.82 -4.22
C LEU A 264 6.32 -23.54 -2.95
N GLU A 265 5.22 -24.27 -3.02
CA GLU A 265 4.58 -24.93 -1.88
C GLU A 265 4.27 -23.97 -0.73
N LEU A 266 3.70 -22.78 -1.06
CA LEU A 266 3.44 -21.77 -0.05
C LEU A 266 2.19 -22.08 0.79
N ALA A 267 2.34 -21.92 2.10
CA ALA A 267 1.26 -21.89 3.08
C ALA A 267 0.78 -20.46 3.35
N GLY A 268 1.58 -19.43 3.03
CA GLY A 268 1.24 -18.04 3.23
C GLY A 268 2.08 -17.08 2.40
N VAL A 269 1.58 -15.85 2.30
CA VAL A 269 2.27 -14.72 1.66
C VAL A 269 2.42 -13.58 2.66
N ALA A 270 3.66 -13.12 2.83
CA ALA A 270 4.01 -12.07 3.77
C ALA A 270 4.27 -10.74 3.07
N PHE A 271 3.93 -9.64 3.78
CA PHE A 271 4.14 -8.27 3.33
C PHE A 271 4.75 -7.43 4.44
N GLY A 272 5.77 -6.66 4.12
CA GLY A 272 6.43 -5.72 5.05
C GLY A 272 5.61 -4.45 5.27
N VAL A 273 4.48 -4.58 5.96
CA VAL A 273 3.54 -3.46 6.22
C VAL A 273 3.66 -3.03 7.68
N PRO A 274 4.21 -1.82 7.98
CA PRO A 274 4.43 -1.36 9.36
C PRO A 274 3.16 -0.76 10.01
N ILE A 275 3.26 -0.41 11.29
CA ILE A 275 2.23 0.29 12.09
C ILE A 275 1.66 1.49 11.34
N ASP A 276 2.49 2.24 10.64
CA ASP A 276 2.13 3.46 9.89
C ASP A 276 0.97 3.24 8.90
N ASN A 277 0.84 2.02 8.39
CA ASN A 277 -0.20 1.64 7.44
C ASN A 277 -1.26 0.69 8.04
N THR A 278 -1.03 0.15 9.22
CA THR A 278 -1.94 -0.76 9.93
C THR A 278 -2.70 -0.03 11.03
N TRP A 279 -2.09 0.09 12.20
CA TRP A 279 -2.69 0.70 13.39
C TRP A 279 -2.84 2.22 13.31
N LEU A 280 -2.19 2.89 12.36
CA LEU A 280 -2.41 4.29 12.11
C LEU A 280 -3.19 4.52 10.80
N GLN A 281 -4.29 5.24 10.89
CA GLN A 281 -4.97 5.75 9.71
C GLN A 281 -4.15 6.90 9.10
N LYS A 282 -3.64 6.68 7.88
CA LYS A 282 -2.81 7.64 7.13
C LYS A 282 -1.56 8.11 7.91
N GLY A 283 -1.02 7.27 8.79
CA GLY A 283 0.13 7.61 9.63
C GLY A 283 -0.11 8.72 10.66
N ARG A 284 -1.37 8.99 11.06
CA ARG A 284 -1.74 10.17 11.85
C ARG A 284 -2.64 9.90 13.04
N ARG A 285 -3.53 8.92 12.94
CA ARG A 285 -4.53 8.65 13.96
C ARG A 285 -4.62 7.16 14.24
N PHE A 286 -4.59 6.81 15.51
CA PHE A 286 -4.78 5.42 15.93
C PHE A 286 -6.14 4.88 15.47
N ARG A 287 -6.12 3.62 15.06
CA ARG A 287 -7.30 2.80 14.81
C ARG A 287 -7.01 1.37 15.28
N ASP A 288 -8.00 0.69 15.77
CA ASP A 288 -7.87 -0.75 15.99
C ASP A 288 -7.86 -1.47 14.63
N PHE A 289 -6.67 -1.88 14.22
CA PHE A 289 -6.49 -2.55 12.93
C PHE A 289 -7.09 -3.95 12.93
N SER A 290 -7.12 -4.63 14.07
CA SER A 290 -7.70 -5.98 14.21
C SER A 290 -9.18 -6.02 13.83
N GLN A 291 -9.89 -4.90 14.07
CA GLN A 291 -11.31 -4.72 13.77
C GLN A 291 -11.57 -4.03 12.42
N SER A 292 -10.53 -3.74 11.65
CA SER A 292 -10.75 -3.04 10.37
C SER A 292 -11.36 -3.98 9.33
N ASN A 293 -12.43 -3.52 8.68
CA ASN A 293 -13.07 -4.26 7.59
C ASN A 293 -12.08 -4.64 6.47
N HIS A 294 -11.07 -3.80 6.24
CA HIS A 294 -10.03 -4.05 5.26
C HIS A 294 -9.20 -5.30 5.63
N TRP A 295 -8.69 -5.36 6.86
CA TRP A 295 -7.92 -6.50 7.35
C TRP A 295 -8.75 -7.79 7.34
N ILE A 296 -9.94 -7.74 7.95
CA ILE A 296 -10.84 -8.90 8.06
C ILE A 296 -11.17 -9.47 6.68
N ALA A 297 -11.54 -8.60 5.73
CA ALA A 297 -11.92 -9.03 4.38
C ALA A 297 -10.75 -9.67 3.61
N TRP A 298 -9.55 -9.07 3.67
CA TRP A 298 -8.40 -9.60 2.96
C TRP A 298 -7.85 -10.87 3.62
N LYS A 299 -7.78 -10.91 4.97
CA LYS A 299 -7.39 -12.12 5.69
C LYS A 299 -8.29 -13.31 5.30
N ALA A 300 -9.62 -13.10 5.34
CA ALA A 300 -10.57 -14.12 4.93
C ALA A 300 -10.36 -14.56 3.48
N ARG A 301 -10.08 -13.60 2.58
CA ARG A 301 -9.89 -13.88 1.15
C ARG A 301 -8.65 -14.70 0.85
N PHE A 302 -7.53 -14.43 1.52
CA PHE A 302 -6.33 -15.25 1.41
C PHE A 302 -6.55 -16.66 1.97
N VAL A 303 -7.21 -16.77 3.13
CA VAL A 303 -7.56 -18.07 3.73
C VAL A 303 -8.47 -18.89 2.80
N GLU A 304 -9.44 -18.26 2.13
CA GLU A 304 -10.29 -18.91 1.13
C GLU A 304 -9.47 -19.53 -0.02
N ALA A 305 -8.36 -18.88 -0.41
CA ALA A 305 -7.41 -19.40 -1.40
C ALA A 305 -6.42 -20.43 -0.81
N GLY A 306 -6.54 -20.83 0.45
CA GLY A 306 -5.60 -21.74 1.11
C GLY A 306 -4.24 -21.11 1.41
N LEU A 307 -4.18 -19.78 1.58
CA LEU A 307 -2.98 -19.02 1.96
C LEU A 307 -3.23 -18.25 3.25
N ASP A 308 -2.22 -18.11 4.11
CA ASP A 308 -2.25 -17.10 5.15
C ASP A 308 -1.78 -15.75 4.62
N LEU A 309 -2.46 -14.68 5.01
CA LEU A 309 -1.96 -13.32 4.86
C LEU A 309 -1.13 -12.97 6.09
N VAL A 310 0.17 -12.77 5.91
CA VAL A 310 1.12 -12.55 7.00
C VAL A 310 1.67 -11.13 6.96
N LEU A 311 1.53 -10.40 8.05
CA LEU A 311 2.08 -9.04 8.19
C LEU A 311 3.13 -9.04 9.32
N PRO A 312 4.37 -9.50 9.06
CA PRO A 312 5.35 -9.79 10.11
C PRO A 312 5.89 -8.56 10.85
N ILE A 313 5.62 -7.35 10.35
CA ILE A 313 5.98 -6.08 11.00
C ILE A 313 4.78 -5.17 11.23
N ASN A 314 3.56 -5.72 11.26
CA ASN A 314 2.36 -4.91 11.53
C ASN A 314 2.39 -4.25 12.92
N HIS A 315 3.15 -4.81 13.84
CA HIS A 315 3.37 -4.38 15.21
C HIS A 315 4.61 -3.47 15.37
N ILE A 316 5.29 -3.14 14.29
CA ILE A 316 6.54 -2.35 14.27
C ILE A 316 6.34 -1.12 13.40
N SER A 317 6.76 0.05 13.88
CA SER A 317 6.75 1.29 13.10
C SER A 317 7.87 1.33 12.04
N GLU A 318 7.82 2.29 11.13
CA GLU A 318 8.94 2.54 10.21
C GLU A 318 10.26 2.86 10.97
N ALA A 319 10.18 3.46 12.18
CA ALA A 319 11.35 3.71 13.02
C ALA A 319 11.89 2.42 13.65
N GLY A 320 11.02 1.56 14.18
CA GLY A 320 11.42 0.24 14.67
C GLY A 320 12.02 -0.64 13.57
N ALA A 321 11.44 -0.61 12.36
CA ALA A 321 12.01 -1.30 11.20
C ALA A 321 13.43 -0.81 10.85
N LEU A 322 13.68 0.50 10.97
CA LEU A 322 15.04 1.07 10.83
C LEU A 322 15.99 0.50 11.87
N ARG A 323 15.58 0.41 13.14
CA ARG A 323 16.42 -0.14 14.24
C ARG A 323 16.78 -1.61 13.98
N ILE A 324 15.81 -2.42 13.53
CA ILE A 324 16.08 -3.83 13.17
C ILE A 324 17.11 -3.92 12.06
N VAL A 325 16.97 -3.14 10.99
CA VAL A 325 17.93 -3.15 9.87
C VAL A 325 19.29 -2.64 10.32
N GLN A 326 19.36 -1.58 11.13
CA GLN A 326 20.62 -1.03 11.65
C GLN A 326 21.39 -2.02 12.52
N ALA A 327 20.69 -2.89 13.26
CA ALA A 327 21.29 -3.95 14.08
C ALA A 327 21.79 -5.15 13.24
N SER A 328 21.49 -5.20 11.94
CA SER A 328 21.85 -6.32 11.07
C SER A 328 23.13 -6.09 10.27
N ALA A 329 23.70 -7.18 9.77
CA ALA A 329 24.83 -7.12 8.82
C ALA A 329 24.48 -6.49 7.46
N LEU A 330 23.20 -6.21 7.20
CA LEU A 330 22.72 -5.61 5.96
C LEU A 330 22.53 -4.09 6.05
N ALA A 331 22.85 -3.47 7.18
CA ALA A 331 22.63 -2.05 7.44
C ALA A 331 23.22 -1.12 6.35
N SER A 332 24.40 -1.45 5.84
CA SER A 332 25.09 -0.68 4.79
C SER A 332 24.45 -0.85 3.41
N ASP A 333 23.82 -1.99 3.15
CA ASP A 333 23.37 -2.39 1.82
C ASP A 333 21.90 -2.05 1.54
N VAL A 334 21.04 -2.03 2.59
CA VAL A 334 19.62 -1.73 2.47
C VAL A 334 19.41 -0.27 2.09
N ASN A 335 18.71 0.00 0.99
CA ASN A 335 18.41 1.34 0.52
C ASN A 335 16.93 1.47 0.09
N SER A 336 16.14 2.24 0.86
CA SER A 336 14.73 2.47 0.52
C SER A 336 14.51 3.38 -0.69
N CYS A 337 15.51 4.13 -1.12
CA CYS A 337 15.42 4.99 -2.29
C CYS A 337 15.92 4.26 -3.55
N MET A 338 14.99 4.00 -4.47
CA MET A 338 15.26 3.36 -5.75
C MET A 338 15.61 4.34 -6.88
N ARG A 339 15.86 5.63 -6.58
CA ARG A 339 16.18 6.68 -7.57
C ARG A 339 17.65 7.05 -7.56
N GLY A 340 18.50 6.20 -7.08
CA GLY A 340 19.92 6.46 -6.93
C GLY A 340 20.77 6.03 -8.13
N ASP A 341 22.04 5.83 -7.86
CA ASP A 341 23.07 5.46 -8.85
C ASP A 341 23.44 3.97 -8.85
N GLY A 342 22.65 3.14 -8.19
CA GLY A 342 22.91 1.70 -8.01
C GLY A 342 23.67 1.36 -6.71
N ARG A 343 24.16 2.34 -5.96
CA ARG A 343 24.81 2.15 -4.65
C ARG A 343 24.26 3.09 -3.58
N ARG A 344 23.78 4.25 -3.97
CA ARG A 344 23.31 5.30 -3.07
C ARG A 344 21.91 5.75 -3.45
N GLY A 345 21.12 6.14 -2.49
CA GLY A 345 19.86 6.85 -2.72
C GLY A 345 20.11 8.20 -3.40
N CYS A 346 19.07 8.78 -4.02
CA CYS A 346 19.20 10.06 -4.73
C CYS A 346 19.55 11.25 -3.82
N GLY A 347 19.43 11.10 -2.50
CA GLY A 347 19.69 12.17 -1.50
C GLY A 347 18.67 13.31 -1.50
N ARG A 348 17.65 13.30 -2.39
CA ARG A 348 16.75 14.46 -2.62
C ARG A 348 15.27 14.14 -2.49
N CYS A 349 14.89 12.90 -2.20
CA CYS A 349 13.49 12.52 -2.04
C CYS A 349 13.11 12.33 -0.57
N TRP A 350 11.82 12.38 -0.30
CA TRP A 350 11.28 12.18 1.05
C TRP A 350 11.71 10.86 1.72
N LYS A 351 11.92 9.77 0.93
CA LYS A 351 12.49 8.51 1.45
C LYS A 351 13.94 8.66 1.90
N CYS A 352 14.73 9.52 1.23
CA CYS A 352 16.08 9.82 1.68
C CYS A 352 16.07 10.59 3.00
N PHE A 353 15.13 11.52 3.17
CA PHE A 353 14.96 12.23 4.44
C PHE A 353 14.58 11.26 5.57
N HIS A 354 13.44 10.57 5.49
CA HIS A 354 12.90 9.89 6.66
C HIS A 354 13.30 8.41 6.83
N LYS A 355 14.00 7.82 5.86
CA LYS A 355 14.56 6.45 6.01
C LYS A 355 16.08 6.42 5.92
N ASN A 356 16.66 7.03 4.88
CA ASN A 356 18.11 7.00 4.73
C ASN A 356 18.83 7.96 5.69
N GLY A 357 18.24 9.13 6.00
CA GLY A 357 18.79 10.09 6.97
C GLY A 357 19.01 9.47 8.34
N PRO A 358 18.00 8.86 8.99
CA PRO A 358 18.16 8.19 10.27
C PRO A 358 19.15 7.02 10.26
N MET A 359 19.47 6.47 9.08
CA MET A 359 20.55 5.49 8.88
C MET A 359 21.94 6.14 8.72
N GLY A 360 22.07 7.45 8.95
CA GLY A 360 23.35 8.18 8.81
C GLY A 360 23.77 8.47 7.36
N ARG A 361 22.88 8.34 6.38
CA ARG A 361 23.20 8.57 4.97
C ARG A 361 22.93 10.02 4.57
N PRO A 362 23.77 10.61 3.70
CA PRO A 362 23.64 12.00 3.31
C PRO A 362 22.37 12.24 2.48
N PHE A 363 21.74 13.38 2.72
CA PHE A 363 20.61 13.90 1.94
C PHE A 363 20.60 15.41 1.96
N ASP A 364 19.98 16.03 0.96
CA ASP A 364 19.81 17.47 0.82
C ASP A 364 18.41 17.88 1.29
N VAL A 365 18.34 18.41 2.50
CA VAL A 365 17.09 18.87 3.11
C VAL A 365 16.46 20.05 2.36
N SER A 366 17.26 20.83 1.63
CA SER A 366 16.80 21.98 0.84
C SER A 366 16.18 21.59 -0.50
N SER A 367 16.30 20.31 -0.88
CA SER A 367 15.74 19.81 -2.14
C SER A 367 14.23 20.04 -2.21
N HIS A 368 13.75 20.36 -3.41
CA HIS A 368 12.33 20.67 -3.66
C HIS A 368 11.37 19.60 -3.14
N GLU A 369 11.69 18.32 -3.31
CA GLU A 369 10.80 17.23 -2.88
C GLU A 369 10.72 17.14 -1.35
N ILE A 370 11.83 17.32 -0.64
CA ILE A 370 11.85 17.28 0.83
C ILE A 370 11.19 18.53 1.40
N SER A 371 11.52 19.72 0.90
CA SER A 371 10.90 20.98 1.35
C SER A 371 9.39 21.00 1.11
N THR A 372 8.94 20.51 -0.05
CA THR A 372 7.51 20.34 -0.34
C THR A 372 6.85 19.34 0.60
N PHE A 373 7.51 18.22 0.90
CA PHE A 373 7.01 17.24 1.86
C PHE A 373 6.83 17.84 3.26
N LEU A 374 7.83 18.61 3.74
CA LEU A 374 7.82 19.21 5.07
C LEU A 374 6.85 20.38 5.19
N SER A 375 6.51 21.07 4.09
CA SER A 375 5.55 22.19 4.08
C SER A 375 4.08 21.74 3.96
N GLN A 376 3.81 20.47 3.59
CA GLN A 376 2.44 20.00 3.47
C GLN A 376 1.74 19.85 4.82
N ARG A 377 0.47 20.31 4.89
CA ARG A 377 -0.40 20.05 6.04
C ARG A 377 -1.71 19.37 5.57
N PRO A 378 -2.16 18.36 6.28
CA PRO A 378 -1.46 17.63 7.33
C PRO A 378 -0.21 16.92 6.78
N LEU A 379 0.82 16.81 7.62
CA LEU A 379 2.06 16.15 7.25
C LEU A 379 1.81 14.70 6.84
N ARG A 380 2.39 14.28 5.74
CA ARG A 380 2.26 12.91 5.25
C ARG A 380 3.09 11.96 6.13
N THR A 381 2.58 10.76 6.44
CA THR A 381 3.21 9.82 7.39
C THR A 381 3.66 10.52 8.67
N ALA A 382 2.73 11.31 9.27
CA ALA A 382 3.07 12.36 10.22
C ALA A 382 3.85 11.86 11.43
N GLN A 383 3.44 10.73 12.04
CA GLN A 383 4.12 10.22 13.23
C GLN A 383 5.59 9.87 12.93
N HIS A 384 5.85 9.17 11.83
CA HIS A 384 7.23 8.84 11.44
C HIS A 384 8.03 10.08 11.02
N ALA A 385 7.40 11.02 10.31
CA ALA A 385 8.08 12.26 9.91
C ALA A 385 8.49 13.13 11.11
N LEU A 386 7.64 13.24 12.16
CA LEU A 386 7.98 13.91 13.40
C LEU A 386 9.15 13.23 14.12
N TRP A 387 9.11 11.90 14.21
CA TRP A 387 10.22 11.14 14.76
C TRP A 387 11.52 11.36 13.96
N ALA A 388 11.46 11.34 12.64
CA ALA A 388 12.64 11.55 11.78
C ALA A 388 13.21 12.96 11.92
N LEU A 389 12.37 14.01 12.00
CA LEU A 389 12.79 15.38 12.27
C LEU A 389 13.57 15.46 13.57
N LYS A 390 13.03 14.89 14.65
CA LYS A 390 13.66 14.89 15.98
C LYS A 390 14.95 14.08 16.00
N ASN A 391 14.95 12.90 15.40
CA ASN A 391 16.14 12.03 15.30
C ASN A 391 17.30 12.67 14.52
N LEU A 392 16.99 13.58 13.59
CA LEU A 392 17.96 14.26 12.72
C LEU A 392 18.35 15.66 13.24
N GLY A 393 17.72 16.16 14.32
CA GLY A 393 17.95 17.52 14.81
C GLY A 393 17.47 18.60 13.83
N LEU A 394 16.33 18.37 13.16
CA LEU A 394 15.80 19.23 12.09
C LEU A 394 14.45 19.88 12.47
N GLU A 395 14.15 19.99 13.77
CA GLU A 395 12.89 20.52 14.30
C GLU A 395 12.64 21.96 13.88
N ASP A 396 13.70 22.76 13.72
CA ASP A 396 13.63 24.16 13.32
C ASP A 396 13.09 24.39 11.91
N LEU A 397 13.08 23.35 11.07
CA LEU A 397 12.53 23.44 9.72
C LEU A 397 10.99 23.50 9.70
N VAL A 398 10.34 23.17 10.80
CA VAL A 398 8.89 23.09 10.92
C VAL A 398 8.41 23.75 12.22
N PRO A 399 8.57 25.07 12.35
CA PRO A 399 8.30 25.80 13.61
C PRO A 399 6.84 25.67 14.07
N ASP A 400 5.89 25.50 13.14
CA ASP A 400 4.48 25.26 13.42
C ASP A 400 4.19 23.88 14.05
N LEU A 401 5.12 22.93 13.95
CA LEU A 401 5.01 21.60 14.54
C LEU A 401 5.76 21.46 15.87
N GLN A 402 6.40 22.50 16.36
CA GLN A 402 7.16 22.50 17.62
C GLN A 402 6.36 21.94 18.82
N PRO A 403 5.05 22.21 18.98
CA PRO A 403 4.29 21.60 20.09
C PRO A 403 4.30 20.07 20.05
N LEU A 404 4.24 19.45 18.85
CA LEU A 404 4.27 18.00 18.68
C LEU A 404 5.68 17.42 18.83
N LEU A 405 6.71 18.21 18.50
CA LEU A 405 8.12 17.81 18.57
C LEU A 405 8.69 17.91 19.99
N LYS A 406 8.03 18.63 20.91
CA LYS A 406 8.39 18.65 22.35
C LYS A 406 8.14 17.33 23.04
N GLU A 407 7.17 16.53 22.56
CA GLU A 407 6.85 15.23 23.11
C GLU A 407 8.03 14.26 22.95
N ASP A 408 8.14 13.31 23.88
CA ASP A 408 9.07 12.18 23.67
C ASP A 408 8.54 11.28 22.56
N LEU A 409 9.34 11.08 21.51
CA LEU A 409 9.02 10.22 20.37
C LEU A 409 9.85 8.94 20.35
N GLY A 410 10.68 8.67 21.37
CA GLY A 410 11.49 7.47 21.46
C GLY A 410 10.67 6.17 21.47
N TRP A 411 9.46 6.24 22.02
CA TRP A 411 8.52 5.11 22.02
C TRP A 411 8.14 4.62 20.61
N TRP A 412 8.32 5.45 19.58
CA TRP A 412 8.02 5.11 18.19
C TRP A 412 8.97 4.03 17.61
N GLU A 413 10.09 3.79 18.26
CA GLU A 413 11.02 2.72 17.92
C GLU A 413 10.62 1.35 18.51
N SER A 414 9.67 1.32 19.44
CA SER A 414 9.21 0.12 20.12
C SER A 414 8.19 -0.66 19.29
N ALA A 415 8.05 -1.95 19.56
CA ALA A 415 6.98 -2.79 19.01
C ALA A 415 5.69 -2.64 19.83
N PHE A 416 4.54 -2.89 19.19
CA PHE A 416 3.20 -2.84 19.79
C PHE A 416 2.66 -4.27 19.99
N GLU A 417 2.63 -4.75 21.22
CA GLU A 417 2.31 -6.14 21.58
C GLU A 417 1.01 -6.69 20.95
N PRO A 418 -0.12 -5.94 20.93
CA PRO A 418 -1.35 -6.46 20.33
C PRO A 418 -1.23 -6.82 18.83
N GLY A 419 -0.22 -6.30 18.13
CA GLY A 419 0.00 -6.63 16.73
C GLY A 419 0.52 -8.06 16.50
N PHE A 420 1.10 -8.73 17.50
CA PHE A 420 1.50 -10.13 17.37
C PHE A 420 0.30 -11.05 17.11
N GLU A 421 -0.87 -10.75 17.68
CA GLU A 421 -2.09 -11.55 17.53
C GLU A 421 -2.61 -11.58 16.07
N LEU A 422 -2.17 -10.66 15.23
CA LEU A 422 -2.53 -10.64 13.81
C LEU A 422 -1.65 -11.57 12.96
N ILE A 423 -0.54 -12.03 13.52
CA ILE A 423 0.37 -12.96 12.83
C ILE A 423 -0.15 -14.38 13.02
N PRO A 424 -0.36 -15.15 11.95
CA PRO A 424 -0.80 -16.54 12.06
C PRO A 424 0.19 -17.41 12.84
N ASP A 425 -0.35 -18.36 13.61
CA ASP A 425 0.39 -19.21 14.56
C ASP A 425 1.69 -19.87 14.02
N PRO A 426 1.76 -20.40 12.79
CA PRO A 426 3.00 -21.03 12.32
C PRO A 426 4.21 -20.12 12.33
N TRP A 427 4.01 -18.79 12.30
CA TRP A 427 5.10 -17.82 12.22
C TRP A 427 5.18 -16.85 13.41
N ARG A 428 4.12 -16.79 14.25
CA ARG A 428 4.02 -15.82 15.34
C ARG A 428 5.15 -15.95 16.33
N ALA A 429 5.38 -17.15 16.84
CA ALA A 429 6.34 -17.39 17.91
C ALA A 429 7.76 -16.94 17.54
N GLU A 430 8.19 -17.21 16.31
CA GLU A 430 9.51 -16.81 15.84
C GLU A 430 9.61 -15.28 15.63
N VAL A 431 8.61 -14.68 14.99
CA VAL A 431 8.56 -13.22 14.80
C VAL A 431 8.57 -12.51 16.15
N GLU A 432 7.77 -12.96 17.11
CA GLU A 432 7.73 -12.38 18.46
C GLU A 432 9.08 -12.52 19.17
N SER A 433 9.67 -13.71 19.17
CA SER A 433 10.97 -13.96 19.79
C SER A 433 12.06 -13.05 19.21
N ARG A 434 12.15 -12.96 17.87
CA ARG A 434 13.15 -12.10 17.20
C ARG A 434 12.87 -10.62 17.44
N THR A 435 11.60 -10.20 17.47
CA THR A 435 11.24 -8.81 17.78
C THR A 435 11.65 -8.44 19.19
N ARG A 436 11.34 -9.26 20.20
CA ARG A 436 11.70 -9.02 21.62
C ARG A 436 13.20 -9.00 21.85
N ALA A 437 13.98 -9.67 21.01
CA ALA A 437 15.45 -9.63 21.07
C ALA A 437 16.04 -8.33 20.53
N LEU A 438 15.30 -7.58 19.69
CA LEU A 438 15.81 -6.41 18.95
C LEU A 438 15.17 -5.10 19.40
N LEU A 439 13.93 -5.12 19.87
CA LEU A 439 13.15 -3.93 20.22
C LEU A 439 12.45 -4.11 21.59
N ASP A 440 12.26 -2.98 22.28
CA ASP A 440 11.33 -2.93 23.40
C ASP A 440 9.90 -3.19 22.89
N VAL A 441 9.12 -3.91 23.70
CA VAL A 441 7.72 -4.22 23.38
C VAL A 441 6.81 -3.51 24.38
N ARG A 442 5.84 -2.76 23.85
CA ARG A 442 4.86 -2.01 24.64
C ARG A 442 3.47 -2.62 24.50
N GLY A 443 2.80 -2.74 25.63
CA GLY A 443 1.45 -3.28 25.72
C GLY A 443 0.36 -2.33 25.21
N PRO A 444 -0.92 -2.63 25.53
CA PRO A 444 -2.08 -1.84 25.08
C PRO A 444 -2.11 -0.39 25.60
N ASP A 445 -1.34 -0.05 26.60
CA ASP A 445 -1.16 1.29 27.18
C ASP A 445 -0.13 2.15 26.41
N SER A 446 0.46 1.62 25.35
CA SER A 446 1.43 2.32 24.51
C SER A 446 0.93 3.72 24.09
N PRO A 447 1.81 4.74 24.03
CA PRO A 447 1.45 6.05 23.48
C PRO A 447 0.82 5.99 22.10
N LEU A 448 1.05 4.92 21.34
CA LEU A 448 0.43 4.67 20.03
C LEU A 448 -1.09 4.82 20.05
N VAL A 449 -1.77 4.30 21.11
CA VAL A 449 -3.25 4.31 21.18
C VAL A 449 -3.82 5.72 21.36
N LYS A 450 -2.99 6.67 21.76
CA LYS A 450 -3.36 8.08 21.93
C LYS A 450 -3.02 8.96 20.72
N VAL A 451 -2.35 8.40 19.70
CA VAL A 451 -1.96 9.18 18.51
C VAL A 451 -3.20 9.72 17.80
N ASN A 452 -3.30 11.03 17.74
CA ASN A 452 -4.34 11.76 17.01
C ASN A 452 -3.76 13.09 16.50
N LEU A 453 -2.87 12.97 15.52
CA LEU A 453 -2.19 14.11 14.92
C LEU A 453 -3.07 14.76 13.85
N PHE A 454 -3.14 16.09 13.85
CA PHE A 454 -3.97 16.84 12.91
C PHE A 454 -5.42 16.36 12.96
N ALA A 455 -6.02 16.41 14.15
CA ALA A 455 -7.45 16.18 14.32
C ALA A 455 -8.24 17.07 13.35
N ASP A 456 -9.21 16.46 12.63
CA ASP A 456 -10.04 17.14 11.64
C ASP A 456 -10.90 18.25 12.28
#